data_a120b1b15b5054f3d9810cf419cb0d72
#
_entry.id   a120b1b15b5054f3d9810cf419cb0d72
#
_cell.length_a   1.000
_cell.length_b   1.000
_cell.length_c   1.000
_cell.angle_alpha   90.00
_cell.angle_beta   90.00
_cell.angle_gamma   90.00
#
_symmetry.space_group_name_H-M   'P 1'
#
loop_
_entity.id
_entity.type
_entity.pdbx_description
1 polymer ?
#
loop_
_entity_poly.entity_id
_entity_poly.type
_entity_poly.pdbx_seq_one_letter_code
_entity_poly.pdbx_strand_id
1 'polypeptide(L)'
;IMIIENVHAREILDSRGNPTVEVEVSLKSGVVGRASVPSGASTGENEALELRDGDKSRYGGKGVLKAVENVNQVIAPALVGFSALEQRAIDYKMLELDGTKTKSNLGANAILGVSLAVAHAAAEYLHIPLYRYIGGCNTYTLPVPMMNIINGGAHSDAPIAFQEFMIRPVGAPSEKEAIRMGAEVFHALAKLLKSRGLSTAVGDEGGFAPALDGIEDALDSICQAIKDAGYEPGKDVKIAMDCAASEFAVQENGEWFYDYRQLKDGKKKDPNGKKLTAAEQIKFLEELITKYPIDSIEDGLDENDWDNWVKLTAAIGDRCQLVGDDLFVTNVKFLEKGIKMGAANSILIKVNQIGSLTETLDAIEMAHRHGYTTVTSHRSGETEDTTIADIAVATNSGQIKTGSMSRTDRMAKYNQLIRIEEQLGNSAAYGYTKLK
;
A
#
# COMPACT_ATOMS: atom_id res chain seq x y z
N ILE A 1 4.47 23.33 -25.36
CA ILE A 1 5.81 22.84 -25.28
C ILE A 1 6.04 22.23 -23.90
N MET A 2 6.48 20.97 -23.86
CA MET A 2 6.54 20.11 -22.66
C MET A 2 7.84 20.25 -21.86
N ILE A 3 8.60 21.31 -22.12
CA ILE A 3 9.88 21.54 -21.47
C ILE A 3 9.67 22.02 -20.02
N ILE A 4 10.36 21.40 -19.09
CA ILE A 4 10.36 21.79 -17.69
C ILE A 4 11.03 23.15 -17.54
N GLU A 5 10.31 24.10 -17.01
CA GLU A 5 10.78 25.46 -16.69
C GLU A 5 11.22 25.59 -15.24
N ASN A 6 10.47 24.97 -14.33
CA ASN A 6 10.76 25.04 -12.90
C ASN A 6 10.27 23.78 -12.16
N VAL A 7 10.99 23.45 -11.12
CA VAL A 7 10.60 22.43 -10.14
C VAL A 7 10.66 23.06 -8.76
N HIS A 8 9.56 23.02 -8.02
CA HIS A 8 9.46 23.65 -6.71
C HIS A 8 8.84 22.69 -5.70
N ALA A 9 9.51 22.49 -4.58
CA ALA A 9 9.01 21.71 -3.46
C ALA A 9 8.66 22.58 -2.27
N ARG A 10 7.71 22.10 -1.47
CA ARG A 10 7.33 22.67 -0.19
C ARG A 10 7.07 21.59 0.84
N GLU A 11 7.16 21.96 2.10
CA GLU A 11 6.75 21.13 3.22
C GLU A 11 5.24 21.32 3.43
N ILE A 12 4.48 20.24 3.43
CA ILE A 12 3.05 20.24 3.79
C ILE A 12 2.82 19.25 4.93
N LEU A 13 1.60 19.13 5.43
CA LEU A 13 1.24 18.17 6.47
C LEU A 13 0.45 17.00 5.89
N ASP A 14 0.76 15.81 6.37
CA ASP A 14 0.04 14.57 6.03
C ASP A 14 -1.17 14.34 6.95
N SER A 15 -1.85 13.21 6.75
CA SER A 15 -3.06 12.82 7.51
C SER A 15 -2.84 12.61 9.01
N ARG A 16 -1.58 12.51 9.44
CA ARG A 16 -1.22 12.39 10.86
C ARG A 16 -0.74 13.72 11.45
N GLY A 17 -0.73 14.80 10.65
CA GLY A 17 -0.18 16.09 11.06
C GLY A 17 1.35 16.13 11.05
N ASN A 18 2.00 15.20 10.36
CA ASN A 18 3.45 15.18 10.20
C ASN A 18 3.85 15.82 8.87
N PRO A 19 5.02 16.49 8.81
CA PRO A 19 5.52 17.04 7.56
C PRO A 19 5.75 16.00 6.48
N THR A 20 5.44 16.37 5.24
CA THR A 20 5.79 15.62 4.05
C THR A 20 6.08 16.56 2.87
N VAL A 21 6.61 16.02 1.79
CA VAL A 21 7.04 16.80 0.62
C VAL A 21 5.92 16.88 -0.40
N GLU A 22 5.67 18.08 -0.91
CA GLU A 22 4.84 18.31 -2.10
C GLU A 22 5.69 19.00 -3.15
N VAL A 23 5.57 18.56 -4.41
CA VAL A 23 6.33 19.10 -5.54
C VAL A 23 5.39 19.59 -6.62
N GLU A 24 5.73 20.74 -7.21
CA GLU A 24 5.11 21.27 -8.42
C GLU A 24 6.16 21.34 -9.53
N VAL A 25 5.82 20.81 -10.69
CA VAL A 25 6.61 20.92 -11.91
C VAL A 25 5.87 21.83 -12.88
N SER A 26 6.50 22.93 -13.26
CA SER A 26 5.95 23.90 -14.21
C SER A 26 6.60 23.74 -15.57
N LEU A 27 5.80 23.69 -16.61
CA LEU A 27 6.26 23.62 -17.99
C LEU A 27 6.27 25.03 -18.62
N LYS A 28 7.08 25.21 -19.68
CA LYS A 28 7.11 26.48 -20.43
C LYS A 28 5.75 26.88 -21.00
N SER A 29 4.85 25.94 -21.18
CA SER A 29 3.47 26.18 -21.60
C SER A 29 2.59 26.83 -20.53
N GLY A 30 3.06 26.89 -19.28
CA GLY A 30 2.25 27.32 -18.13
C GLY A 30 1.53 26.20 -17.40
N VAL A 31 1.56 24.97 -17.93
CA VAL A 31 0.98 23.81 -17.26
C VAL A 31 1.79 23.48 -16.00
N VAL A 32 1.10 23.13 -14.93
CA VAL A 32 1.69 22.73 -13.64
C VAL A 32 1.18 21.35 -13.26
N GLY A 33 2.12 20.43 -12.97
CA GLY A 33 1.81 19.15 -12.34
C GLY A 33 2.23 19.15 -10.88
N ARG A 34 1.41 18.56 -10.01
CA ARG A 34 1.66 18.52 -8.56
C ARG A 34 1.49 17.13 -8.01
N ALA A 35 2.36 16.75 -7.08
CA ALA A 35 2.26 15.51 -6.35
C ALA A 35 2.71 15.68 -4.90
N SER A 36 2.11 14.91 -4.00
CA SER A 36 2.45 14.87 -2.58
C SER A 36 2.88 13.47 -2.19
N VAL A 37 3.85 13.36 -1.31
CA VAL A 37 4.50 12.09 -0.98
C VAL A 37 3.88 11.46 0.27
N PRO A 38 3.53 10.15 0.26
CA PRO A 38 3.07 9.45 1.45
C PRO A 38 4.23 9.08 2.38
N SER A 39 3.91 8.72 3.63
CA SER A 39 4.88 8.35 4.66
C SER A 39 4.43 7.12 5.43
N GLY A 40 5.31 6.15 5.66
CA GLY A 40 5.03 4.96 6.45
C GLY A 40 5.19 5.15 7.95
N ALA A 41 4.39 4.43 8.73
CA ALA A 41 4.57 4.31 10.18
C ALA A 41 5.49 3.13 10.51
N SER A 42 5.24 1.97 9.88
CA SER A 42 6.09 0.78 9.96
C SER A 42 6.81 0.63 8.63
N THR A 43 8.13 0.53 8.65
CA THR A 43 8.98 0.46 7.46
C THR A 43 9.78 -0.83 7.43
N GLY A 44 9.89 -1.45 6.24
CA GLY A 44 10.78 -2.56 6.00
C GLY A 44 12.25 -2.14 6.08
N GLU A 45 13.14 -3.07 6.46
CA GLU A 45 14.57 -2.80 6.61
C GLU A 45 15.23 -2.30 5.32
N ASN A 46 14.69 -2.70 4.18
CA ASN A 46 15.27 -2.44 2.86
C ASN A 46 14.57 -1.34 2.06
N GLU A 47 13.68 -0.57 2.69
CA GLU A 47 13.04 0.56 2.03
C GLU A 47 14.04 1.66 1.70
N ALA A 48 13.78 2.39 0.61
CA ALA A 48 14.53 3.62 0.31
C ALA A 48 14.33 4.64 1.44
N LEU A 49 15.34 5.48 1.65
CA LEU A 49 15.39 6.41 2.79
C LEU A 49 14.42 7.58 2.61
N GLU A 50 13.47 7.72 3.53
CA GLU A 50 12.70 8.94 3.73
C GLU A 50 13.56 9.92 4.52
N LEU A 51 13.98 11.02 3.87
CA LEU A 51 14.87 11.99 4.49
C LEU A 51 14.09 12.92 5.43
N ARG A 52 14.42 12.85 6.72
CA ARG A 52 13.91 13.71 7.78
C ARG A 52 15.04 14.57 8.33
N ASP A 53 14.71 15.78 8.81
CA ASP A 53 15.70 16.74 9.25
C ASP A 53 16.41 16.34 10.54
N GLY A 54 15.70 15.65 11.44
CA GLY A 54 16.23 15.28 12.76
C GLY A 54 16.35 16.43 13.73
N ASP A 55 15.92 17.62 13.35
CA ASP A 55 15.90 18.80 14.23
C ASP A 55 14.74 18.71 15.21
N LYS A 56 15.03 18.38 16.45
CA LYS A 56 14.04 18.15 17.50
C LYS A 56 13.24 19.42 17.86
N SER A 57 13.71 20.60 17.49
CA SER A 57 13.01 21.87 17.74
C SER A 57 11.84 22.10 16.76
N ARG A 58 11.77 21.33 15.66
CA ARG A 58 10.70 21.40 14.66
C ARG A 58 10.07 20.02 14.46
N TYR A 59 8.75 19.92 14.65
CA TYR A 59 7.99 18.68 14.46
C TYR A 59 8.62 17.44 15.11
N GLY A 60 9.30 17.63 16.25
CA GLY A 60 9.96 16.53 16.95
C GLY A 60 11.05 15.82 16.14
N GLY A 61 11.64 16.48 15.17
CA GLY A 61 12.66 15.93 14.29
C GLY A 61 12.13 15.41 12.96
N LYS A 62 10.82 15.47 12.74
CA LYS A 62 10.16 14.90 11.53
C LYS A 62 10.05 15.89 10.37
N GLY A 63 10.61 17.11 10.47
CA GLY A 63 10.63 18.08 9.38
C GLY A 63 11.27 17.50 8.12
N VAL A 64 10.94 18.07 6.96
CA VAL A 64 11.44 17.62 5.64
C VAL A 64 12.10 18.78 4.85
N LEU A 65 12.60 19.81 5.54
CA LEU A 65 13.21 20.95 4.87
C LEU A 65 14.48 20.58 4.09
N LYS A 66 15.25 19.59 4.55
CA LYS A 66 16.42 19.10 3.81
C LYS A 66 16.01 18.46 2.48
N ALA A 67 14.95 17.65 2.48
CA ALA A 67 14.41 17.06 1.25
C ALA A 67 13.87 18.14 0.31
N VAL A 68 13.15 19.13 0.85
CA VAL A 68 12.65 20.29 0.07
C VAL A 68 13.82 21.05 -0.55
N GLU A 69 14.86 21.34 0.22
CA GLU A 69 16.06 22.02 -0.28
C GLU A 69 16.74 21.20 -1.39
N ASN A 70 16.85 19.88 -1.22
CA ASN A 70 17.43 19.01 -2.24
C ASN A 70 16.66 19.09 -3.57
N VAL A 71 15.34 19.18 -3.52
CA VAL A 71 14.53 19.41 -4.73
C VAL A 71 14.85 20.78 -5.32
N ASN A 72 14.75 21.83 -4.52
CA ASN A 72 14.84 23.21 -5.00
C ASN A 72 16.25 23.60 -5.48
N GLN A 73 17.30 23.09 -4.85
CA GLN A 73 18.68 23.50 -5.08
C GLN A 73 19.50 22.53 -5.91
N VAL A 74 19.17 21.23 -5.91
CA VAL A 74 19.95 20.18 -6.59
C VAL A 74 19.18 19.60 -7.78
N ILE A 75 17.96 19.12 -7.56
CA ILE A 75 17.16 18.45 -8.59
C ILE A 75 16.65 19.46 -9.62
N ALA A 76 16.06 20.56 -9.17
CA ALA A 76 15.43 21.54 -10.05
C ALA A 76 16.39 22.08 -11.11
N PRO A 77 17.62 22.57 -10.77
CA PRO A 77 18.55 23.05 -11.79
C PRO A 77 18.96 21.98 -12.80
N ALA A 78 19.03 20.72 -12.37
CA ALA A 78 19.43 19.60 -13.23
C ALA A 78 18.33 19.18 -14.22
N LEU A 79 17.05 19.43 -13.92
CA LEU A 79 15.91 19.01 -14.73
C LEU A 79 15.36 20.09 -15.65
N VAL A 80 15.68 21.37 -15.40
CA VAL A 80 15.27 22.46 -16.31
C VAL A 80 15.82 22.18 -17.72
N GLY A 81 14.94 22.24 -18.71
CA GLY A 81 15.28 21.94 -20.10
C GLY A 81 14.91 20.50 -20.54
N PHE A 82 14.65 19.58 -19.61
CA PHE A 82 14.14 18.25 -19.98
C PHE A 82 12.70 18.35 -20.48
N SER A 83 12.33 17.45 -21.40
CA SER A 83 10.92 17.24 -21.73
C SER A 83 10.26 16.41 -20.62
N ALA A 84 9.08 16.82 -20.17
CA ALA A 84 8.32 16.07 -19.18
C ALA A 84 7.87 14.68 -19.67
N LEU A 85 7.92 14.43 -20.99
CA LEU A 85 7.66 13.10 -21.56
C LEU A 85 8.77 12.09 -21.27
N GLU A 86 9.98 12.56 -20.95
CA GLU A 86 11.14 11.71 -20.71
C GLU A 86 11.20 11.22 -19.28
N GLN A 87 10.12 10.56 -18.82
CA GLN A 87 9.98 10.09 -17.43
C GLN A 87 11.17 9.26 -16.96
N ARG A 88 11.57 8.25 -17.75
CA ARG A 88 12.67 7.36 -17.38
C ARG A 88 14.00 8.11 -17.31
N ALA A 89 14.28 8.95 -18.27
CA ALA A 89 15.51 9.75 -18.30
C ALA A 89 15.57 10.72 -17.10
N ILE A 90 14.44 11.32 -16.74
CA ILE A 90 14.33 12.21 -15.58
C ILE A 90 14.57 11.41 -14.28
N ASP A 91 13.92 10.27 -14.13
CA ASP A 91 14.09 9.44 -12.94
C ASP A 91 15.53 8.94 -12.80
N TYR A 92 16.15 8.47 -13.89
CA TYR A 92 17.56 8.06 -13.88
C TYR A 92 18.51 9.23 -13.58
N LYS A 93 18.19 10.43 -14.07
CA LYS A 93 18.97 11.62 -13.73
C LYS A 93 18.97 11.90 -12.23
N MET A 94 17.81 11.77 -11.59
CA MET A 94 17.71 11.93 -10.15
C MET A 94 18.47 10.84 -9.38
N LEU A 95 18.43 9.60 -9.86
CA LEU A 95 19.20 8.50 -9.25
C LEU A 95 20.70 8.75 -9.36
N GLU A 96 21.16 9.24 -10.49
CA GLU A 96 22.56 9.64 -10.73
C GLU A 96 22.98 10.77 -9.77
N LEU A 97 22.13 11.79 -9.60
CA LEU A 97 22.39 12.91 -8.70
C LEU A 97 22.50 12.45 -7.24
N ASP A 98 21.69 11.49 -6.82
CA ASP A 98 21.76 10.91 -5.48
C ASP A 98 23.02 10.05 -5.31
N GLY A 99 23.28 9.16 -6.24
CA GLY A 99 24.46 8.31 -6.30
C GLY A 99 24.51 7.17 -5.29
N THR A 100 23.45 6.92 -4.51
CA THR A 100 23.39 5.84 -3.53
C THR A 100 22.30 4.83 -3.86
N LYS A 101 22.40 3.60 -3.30
CA LYS A 101 21.42 2.54 -3.51
C LYS A 101 20.07 2.83 -2.84
N THR A 102 20.09 3.53 -1.72
CA THR A 102 18.92 3.76 -0.86
C THR A 102 18.37 5.18 -0.96
N LYS A 103 18.87 5.98 -1.91
CA LYS A 103 18.50 7.39 -2.06
C LYS A 103 18.79 8.23 -0.81
N SER A 104 19.89 7.89 -0.10
CA SER A 104 20.21 8.48 1.19
C SER A 104 20.75 9.91 1.11
N ASN A 105 21.24 10.37 -0.04
CA ASN A 105 21.76 11.72 -0.20
C ASN A 105 20.66 12.76 -0.45
N LEU A 106 19.74 12.46 -1.37
CA LEU A 106 18.65 13.39 -1.70
C LEU A 106 17.36 13.10 -0.94
N GLY A 107 17.13 11.83 -0.61
CA GLY A 107 15.91 11.33 -0.01
C GLY A 107 14.93 10.76 -1.04
N ALA A 108 14.37 9.60 -0.74
CA ALA A 108 13.35 8.99 -1.58
C ALA A 108 12.11 9.88 -1.72
N ASN A 109 11.74 10.59 -0.65
CA ASN A 109 10.63 11.54 -0.66
C ASN A 109 10.87 12.71 -1.62
N ALA A 110 12.08 13.26 -1.68
CA ALA A 110 12.44 14.31 -2.65
C ALA A 110 12.33 13.80 -4.09
N ILE A 111 12.93 12.66 -4.38
CA ILE A 111 12.95 12.06 -5.72
C ILE A 111 11.53 11.68 -6.16
N LEU A 112 10.76 11.01 -5.31
CA LEU A 112 9.41 10.57 -5.63
C LEU A 112 8.48 11.76 -5.92
N GLY A 113 8.52 12.80 -5.12
CA GLY A 113 7.70 13.98 -5.33
C GLY A 113 7.90 14.57 -6.72
N VAL A 114 9.15 14.70 -7.15
CA VAL A 114 9.48 15.19 -8.50
C VAL A 114 9.02 14.21 -9.57
N SER A 115 9.32 12.93 -9.41
CA SER A 115 8.95 11.88 -10.36
C SER A 115 7.46 11.86 -10.66
N LEU A 116 6.63 11.90 -9.64
CA LEU A 116 5.17 11.91 -9.78
C LEU A 116 4.65 13.23 -10.35
N ALA A 117 5.19 14.37 -9.90
CA ALA A 117 4.79 15.68 -10.41
C ALA A 117 5.09 15.86 -11.90
N VAL A 118 6.20 15.30 -12.38
CA VAL A 118 6.54 15.25 -13.81
C VAL A 118 5.47 14.51 -14.60
N ALA A 119 5.04 13.35 -14.13
CA ALA A 119 3.99 12.56 -14.80
C ALA A 119 2.65 13.33 -14.84
N HIS A 120 2.28 13.99 -13.77
CA HIS A 120 1.10 14.84 -13.73
C HIS A 120 1.19 16.00 -14.73
N ALA A 121 2.34 16.67 -14.81
CA ALA A 121 2.54 17.77 -15.75
C ALA A 121 2.42 17.31 -17.21
N ALA A 122 3.02 16.15 -17.54
CA ALA A 122 2.94 15.57 -18.87
C ALA A 122 1.50 15.21 -19.27
N ALA A 123 0.77 14.55 -18.37
CA ALA A 123 -0.63 14.18 -18.59
C ALA A 123 -1.52 15.43 -18.78
N GLU A 124 -1.34 16.43 -17.94
CA GLU A 124 -2.08 17.70 -18.04
C GLU A 124 -1.80 18.44 -19.35
N TYR A 125 -0.54 18.49 -19.76
CA TYR A 125 -0.19 19.10 -21.04
C TYR A 125 -0.85 18.40 -22.23
N LEU A 126 -0.94 17.07 -22.19
CA LEU A 126 -1.55 16.27 -23.25
C LEU A 126 -3.09 16.25 -23.17
N HIS A 127 -3.67 16.83 -22.13
CA HIS A 127 -5.13 16.81 -21.86
C HIS A 127 -5.70 15.39 -21.79
N ILE A 128 -4.94 14.46 -21.21
CA ILE A 128 -5.40 13.09 -20.99
C ILE A 128 -5.31 12.74 -19.49
N PRO A 129 -6.19 11.85 -19.00
CA PRO A 129 -6.09 11.39 -17.60
C PRO A 129 -4.75 10.74 -17.29
N LEU A 130 -4.29 10.88 -16.05
CA LEU A 130 -3.00 10.33 -15.63
C LEU A 130 -2.92 8.81 -15.86
N TYR A 131 -3.97 8.06 -15.55
CA TYR A 131 -3.97 6.61 -15.78
C TYR A 131 -3.79 6.27 -17.27
N ARG A 132 -4.34 7.07 -18.17
CA ARG A 132 -4.20 6.90 -19.62
C ARG A 132 -2.79 7.25 -20.08
N TYR A 133 -2.22 8.30 -19.52
CA TYR A 133 -0.84 8.71 -19.85
C TYR A 133 0.15 7.62 -19.46
N ILE A 134 0.04 7.10 -18.23
CA ILE A 134 0.96 6.07 -17.71
C ILE A 134 0.70 4.71 -18.38
N GLY A 135 -0.56 4.33 -18.56
CA GLY A 135 -0.93 2.98 -18.99
C GLY A 135 -1.12 2.79 -20.50
N GLY A 136 -1.33 3.87 -21.23
CA GLY A 136 -1.61 3.79 -22.67
C GLY A 136 -3.07 3.49 -22.97
N CYS A 137 -3.35 2.99 -24.18
CA CYS A 137 -4.71 2.76 -24.64
C CYS A 137 -5.38 1.50 -24.04
N ASN A 138 -4.59 0.57 -23.50
CA ASN A 138 -5.09 -0.70 -22.96
C ASN A 138 -5.16 -0.71 -21.44
N THR A 139 -5.61 0.37 -20.85
CA THR A 139 -5.85 0.47 -19.40
C THR A 139 -7.35 0.61 -19.13
N TYR A 140 -7.95 -0.35 -18.42
CA TYR A 140 -9.40 -0.43 -18.29
C TYR A 140 -9.87 -1.16 -17.01
N THR A 141 -8.94 -1.70 -16.22
CA THR A 141 -9.30 -2.53 -15.05
C THR A 141 -9.39 -1.67 -13.80
N LEU A 142 -10.59 -1.58 -13.23
CA LEU A 142 -10.81 -0.98 -11.92
C LEU A 142 -10.40 -1.99 -10.84
N PRO A 143 -9.65 -1.56 -9.81
CA PRO A 143 -9.09 -2.49 -8.82
C PRO A 143 -10.12 -2.92 -7.77
N VAL A 144 -10.13 -4.20 -7.41
CA VAL A 144 -10.85 -4.67 -6.23
C VAL A 144 -10.19 -4.04 -5.00
N PRO A 145 -10.95 -3.30 -4.19
CA PRO A 145 -10.37 -2.70 -2.98
C PRO A 145 -10.20 -3.73 -1.86
N MET A 146 -9.09 -3.60 -1.15
CA MET A 146 -8.83 -4.23 0.14
C MET A 146 -8.99 -3.14 1.20
N MET A 147 -10.09 -3.18 1.95
CA MET A 147 -10.47 -2.12 2.88
C MET A 147 -10.13 -2.54 4.31
N ASN A 148 -9.15 -1.89 4.92
CA ASN A 148 -8.75 -2.18 6.31
C ASN A 148 -9.86 -1.78 7.28
N ILE A 149 -10.61 -2.74 7.79
CA ILE A 149 -11.80 -2.50 8.59
C ILE A 149 -11.58 -2.72 10.10
N ILE A 150 -10.62 -3.59 10.47
CA ILE A 150 -10.20 -3.82 11.86
C ILE A 150 -8.68 -3.79 11.94
N ASN A 151 -8.16 -3.00 12.88
CA ASN A 151 -6.75 -2.90 13.20
C ASN A 151 -6.37 -3.81 14.38
N GLY A 152 -5.16 -4.35 14.31
CA GLY A 152 -4.49 -5.06 15.39
C GLY A 152 -3.02 -4.68 15.41
N GLY A 153 -2.18 -5.56 15.92
CA GLY A 153 -0.73 -5.39 15.94
C GLY A 153 -0.28 -4.07 16.55
N ALA A 154 0.65 -3.39 15.88
CA ALA A 154 1.18 -2.11 16.31
C ALA A 154 0.12 -0.97 16.24
N HIS A 155 -0.96 -1.17 15.49
CA HIS A 155 -1.99 -0.16 15.24
C HIS A 155 -3.18 -0.23 16.23
N SER A 156 -3.11 -1.10 17.23
CA SER A 156 -4.18 -1.29 18.20
C SER A 156 -3.65 -1.78 19.54
N ASP A 157 -4.39 -1.54 20.61
CA ASP A 157 -4.13 -2.10 21.94
C ASP A 157 -4.82 -3.45 22.16
N ALA A 158 -5.60 -3.93 21.19
CA ALA A 158 -6.24 -5.24 21.24
C ALA A 158 -5.21 -6.38 21.36
N PRO A 159 -5.57 -7.53 22.00
CA PRO A 159 -4.67 -8.68 22.14
C PRO A 159 -4.54 -9.47 20.83
N ILE A 160 -4.21 -8.80 19.74
CA ILE A 160 -4.15 -9.36 18.39
C ILE A 160 -2.79 -9.00 17.78
N ALA A 161 -2.01 -10.02 17.42
CA ALA A 161 -0.69 -9.80 16.83
C ALA A 161 -0.77 -9.35 15.36
N PHE A 162 -1.75 -9.81 14.61
CA PHE A 162 -1.95 -9.41 13.20
C PHE A 162 -2.33 -7.94 13.10
N GLN A 163 -1.79 -7.26 12.09
CA GLN A 163 -1.89 -5.81 11.98
C GLN A 163 -3.19 -5.32 11.35
N GLU A 164 -3.70 -6.00 10.31
CA GLU A 164 -4.87 -5.55 9.58
C GLU A 164 -5.77 -6.70 9.15
N PHE A 165 -7.08 -6.44 9.26
CA PHE A 165 -8.12 -7.30 8.70
C PHE A 165 -8.93 -6.48 7.72
N MET A 166 -8.97 -6.94 6.46
CA MET A 166 -9.54 -6.21 5.34
C MET A 166 -10.70 -6.96 4.72
N ILE A 167 -11.63 -6.22 4.14
CA ILE A 167 -12.70 -6.79 3.32
C ILE A 167 -12.41 -6.53 1.84
N ARG A 168 -12.81 -7.47 0.98
CA ARG A 168 -12.66 -7.42 -0.46
C ARG A 168 -14.01 -7.71 -1.12
N PRO A 169 -14.70 -6.69 -1.67
CA PRO A 169 -16.02 -6.88 -2.32
C PRO A 169 -15.88 -7.49 -3.73
N VAL A 170 -15.40 -8.72 -3.83
CA VAL A 170 -15.09 -9.40 -5.10
C VAL A 170 -16.33 -9.69 -5.95
N GLY A 171 -17.49 -9.81 -5.34
CA GLY A 171 -18.76 -10.10 -6.03
C GLY A 171 -19.48 -8.86 -6.57
N ALA A 172 -18.91 -7.66 -6.40
CA ALA A 172 -19.51 -6.44 -6.93
C ALA A 172 -19.50 -6.42 -8.46
N PRO A 173 -20.52 -5.82 -9.10
CA PRO A 173 -20.55 -5.69 -10.55
C PRO A 173 -19.70 -4.55 -11.09
N SER A 174 -19.29 -3.62 -10.25
CA SER A 174 -18.53 -2.43 -10.63
C SER A 174 -17.74 -1.89 -9.44
N GLU A 175 -16.82 -0.96 -9.71
CA GLU A 175 -16.05 -0.26 -8.67
C GLU A 175 -16.98 0.54 -7.74
N LYS A 176 -17.91 1.28 -8.32
CA LYS A 176 -18.86 2.08 -7.55
C LYS A 176 -19.68 1.22 -6.59
N GLU A 177 -20.14 0.06 -7.07
CA GLU A 177 -20.88 -0.89 -6.22
C GLU A 177 -19.98 -1.56 -5.18
N ALA A 178 -18.72 -1.86 -5.51
CA ALA A 178 -17.74 -2.38 -4.55
C ALA A 178 -17.53 -1.39 -3.39
N ILE A 179 -17.38 -0.12 -3.70
CA ILE A 179 -17.23 0.94 -2.69
C ILE A 179 -18.50 1.06 -1.85
N ARG A 180 -19.69 0.98 -2.46
CA ARG A 180 -20.97 0.95 -1.74
C ARG A 180 -21.03 -0.24 -0.77
N MET A 181 -20.71 -1.44 -1.23
CA MET A 181 -20.70 -2.65 -0.40
C MET A 181 -19.74 -2.49 0.78
N GLY A 182 -18.54 -1.95 0.52
CA GLY A 182 -17.56 -1.67 1.57
C GLY A 182 -18.08 -0.70 2.63
N ALA A 183 -18.72 0.38 2.22
CA ALA A 183 -19.32 1.36 3.12
C ALA A 183 -20.43 0.74 3.97
N GLU A 184 -21.30 -0.06 3.35
CA GLU A 184 -22.39 -0.74 4.08
C GLU A 184 -21.88 -1.74 5.11
N VAL A 185 -20.83 -2.53 4.77
CA VAL A 185 -20.20 -3.45 5.73
C VAL A 185 -19.49 -2.66 6.85
N PHE A 186 -18.80 -1.57 6.51
CA PHE A 186 -18.18 -0.69 7.50
C PHE A 186 -19.19 -0.17 8.53
N HIS A 187 -20.34 0.31 8.09
CA HIS A 187 -21.39 0.79 8.99
C HIS A 187 -22.06 -0.33 9.77
N ALA A 188 -22.25 -1.51 9.17
CA ALA A 188 -22.77 -2.69 9.87
C ALA A 188 -21.80 -3.12 10.98
N LEU A 189 -20.49 -3.09 10.72
CA LEU A 189 -19.48 -3.41 11.75
C LEU A 189 -19.48 -2.38 12.88
N ALA A 190 -19.62 -1.10 12.58
CA ALA A 190 -19.74 -0.07 13.61
C ALA A 190 -20.93 -0.34 14.53
N LYS A 191 -22.07 -0.70 13.97
CA LYS A 191 -23.28 -1.04 14.72
C LYS A 191 -23.07 -2.27 15.59
N LEU A 192 -22.43 -3.31 15.04
CA LEU A 192 -22.10 -4.53 15.77
C LEU A 192 -21.17 -4.25 16.97
N LEU A 193 -20.10 -3.48 16.75
CA LEU A 193 -19.16 -3.12 17.82
C LEU A 193 -19.85 -2.30 18.92
N LYS A 194 -20.69 -1.34 18.57
CA LYS A 194 -21.46 -0.56 19.53
C LYS A 194 -22.39 -1.45 20.35
N SER A 195 -23.04 -2.44 19.74
CA SER A 195 -23.92 -3.39 20.44
C SER A 195 -23.18 -4.24 21.47
N ARG A 196 -21.87 -4.42 21.28
CA ARG A 196 -20.98 -5.13 22.21
C ARG A 196 -20.31 -4.20 23.23
N GLY A 197 -20.61 -2.90 23.20
CA GLY A 197 -19.95 -1.90 24.07
C GLY A 197 -18.51 -1.62 23.71
N LEU A 198 -18.10 -1.92 22.46
CA LEU A 198 -16.74 -1.71 21.97
C LEU A 198 -16.59 -0.36 21.26
N SER A 199 -15.35 0.15 21.25
CA SER A 199 -15.02 1.42 20.59
C SER A 199 -15.19 1.33 19.08
N THR A 200 -15.70 2.41 18.49
CA THR A 200 -15.71 2.64 17.04
C THR A 200 -14.77 3.78 16.64
N ALA A 201 -13.83 4.13 17.50
CA ALA A 201 -12.73 5.03 17.13
C ALA A 201 -11.89 4.40 16.03
N VAL A 202 -11.45 5.23 15.09
CA VAL A 202 -10.69 4.77 13.93
C VAL A 202 -9.21 5.09 14.06
N GLY A 203 -8.37 4.22 13.47
CA GLY A 203 -6.93 4.43 13.36
C GLY A 203 -6.56 5.30 12.18
N ASP A 204 -5.26 5.37 11.89
CA ASP A 204 -4.68 6.20 10.84
C ASP A 204 -5.23 5.91 9.45
N GLU A 205 -5.64 4.68 9.20
CA GLU A 205 -6.14 4.24 7.90
C GLU A 205 -7.67 4.18 7.81
N GLY A 206 -8.35 4.67 8.83
CA GLY A 206 -9.81 4.78 8.87
C GLY A 206 -10.55 3.53 9.33
N GLY A 207 -9.85 2.44 9.66
CA GLY A 207 -10.43 1.23 10.22
C GLY A 207 -10.59 1.30 11.74
N PHE A 208 -11.49 0.50 12.29
CA PHE A 208 -11.75 0.45 13.72
C PHE A 208 -10.60 -0.22 14.49
N ALA A 209 -10.40 0.17 15.73
CA ALA A 209 -9.40 -0.43 16.62
C ALA A 209 -10.05 -0.89 17.94
N PRO A 210 -11.05 -1.80 17.90
CA PRO A 210 -11.76 -2.26 19.08
C PRO A 210 -10.93 -3.28 19.88
N ALA A 211 -11.17 -3.36 21.18
CA ALA A 211 -10.56 -4.35 22.05
C ALA A 211 -11.27 -5.71 21.90
N LEU A 212 -11.09 -6.35 20.75
CA LEU A 212 -11.61 -7.70 20.48
C LEU A 212 -10.77 -8.76 21.20
N ASP A 213 -11.33 -9.97 21.36
CA ASP A 213 -10.72 -11.03 22.16
C ASP A 213 -9.56 -11.76 21.47
N GLY A 214 -9.41 -11.63 20.17
CA GLY A 214 -8.36 -12.29 19.40
C GLY A 214 -8.61 -12.27 17.89
N ILE A 215 -7.77 -12.98 17.16
CA ILE A 215 -7.83 -13.08 15.69
C ILE A 215 -9.18 -13.63 15.22
N GLU A 216 -9.64 -14.73 15.83
CA GLU A 216 -10.89 -15.34 15.43
C GLU A 216 -12.11 -14.46 15.75
N ASP A 217 -12.09 -13.73 16.86
CA ASP A 217 -13.15 -12.76 17.17
C ASP A 217 -13.21 -11.65 16.12
N ALA A 218 -12.06 -11.18 15.63
CA ALA A 218 -12.01 -10.21 14.54
C ALA A 218 -12.63 -10.78 13.28
N LEU A 219 -12.26 -11.99 12.89
CA LEU A 219 -12.76 -12.66 11.68
C LEU A 219 -14.25 -12.96 11.78
N ASP A 220 -14.72 -13.45 12.93
CA ASP A 220 -16.14 -13.70 13.19
C ASP A 220 -16.95 -12.42 13.12
N SER A 221 -16.44 -11.33 13.70
CA SER A 221 -17.11 -10.03 13.69
C SER A 221 -17.25 -9.48 12.28
N ILE A 222 -16.23 -9.63 11.44
CA ILE A 222 -16.28 -9.21 10.04
C ILE A 222 -17.29 -10.04 9.25
N CYS A 223 -17.29 -11.37 9.41
CA CYS A 223 -18.27 -12.25 8.76
C CYS A 223 -19.69 -11.88 9.16
N GLN A 224 -19.92 -11.57 10.43
CA GLN A 224 -21.24 -11.14 10.90
C GLN A 224 -21.65 -9.80 10.30
N ALA A 225 -20.72 -8.83 10.25
CA ALA A 225 -20.99 -7.52 9.63
C ALA A 225 -21.33 -7.63 8.14
N ILE A 226 -20.66 -8.55 7.42
CA ILE A 226 -20.96 -8.82 6.01
C ILE A 226 -22.41 -9.33 5.88
N LYS A 227 -22.82 -10.26 6.73
CA LYS A 227 -24.19 -10.80 6.74
C LYS A 227 -25.21 -9.73 7.12
N ASP A 228 -24.91 -8.93 8.13
CA ASP A 228 -25.79 -7.85 8.61
C ASP A 228 -25.99 -6.78 7.52
N ALA A 229 -25.01 -6.57 6.66
CA ALA A 229 -25.10 -5.68 5.52
C ALA A 229 -25.89 -6.28 4.34
N GLY A 230 -26.28 -7.56 4.41
CA GLY A 230 -27.05 -8.24 3.39
C GLY A 230 -26.21 -8.96 2.32
N TYR A 231 -24.95 -9.22 2.63
CA TYR A 231 -24.01 -9.89 1.70
C TYR A 231 -23.60 -11.27 2.23
N GLU A 232 -23.16 -12.12 1.32
CA GLU A 232 -22.71 -13.48 1.63
C GLU A 232 -21.19 -13.52 1.75
N PRO A 233 -20.64 -13.85 2.97
CA PRO A 233 -19.20 -14.03 3.12
C PRO A 233 -18.67 -15.13 2.19
N GLY A 234 -17.58 -14.83 1.49
CA GLY A 234 -16.93 -15.74 0.57
C GLY A 234 -17.44 -15.68 -0.87
N LYS A 235 -18.64 -15.17 -1.10
CA LYS A 235 -19.21 -14.99 -2.43
C LYS A 235 -19.20 -13.51 -2.84
N ASP A 236 -19.84 -12.66 -2.04
CA ASP A 236 -19.94 -11.23 -2.30
C ASP A 236 -18.74 -10.48 -1.76
N VAL A 237 -18.31 -10.82 -0.56
CA VAL A 237 -17.20 -10.18 0.15
C VAL A 237 -16.30 -11.25 0.74
N LYS A 238 -15.01 -11.15 0.44
CA LYS A 238 -13.96 -11.97 1.04
C LYS A 238 -13.12 -11.16 2.02
N ILE A 239 -12.23 -11.84 2.72
CA ILE A 239 -11.35 -11.24 3.72
C ILE A 239 -9.90 -11.32 3.24
N ALA A 240 -9.14 -10.26 3.50
CA ALA A 240 -7.69 -10.25 3.38
C ALA A 240 -7.09 -9.89 4.74
N MET A 241 -5.90 -10.40 5.01
CA MET A 241 -5.15 -10.09 6.23
C MET A 241 -3.78 -9.53 5.89
N ASP A 242 -3.32 -8.60 6.71
CA ASP A 242 -1.91 -8.24 6.81
C ASP A 242 -1.42 -8.67 8.19
N CYS A 243 -0.63 -9.72 8.22
CA CYS A 243 -0.11 -10.26 9.48
C CYS A 243 1.02 -9.39 10.03
N ALA A 244 1.77 -8.69 9.17
CA ALA A 244 2.99 -7.96 9.55
C ALA A 244 3.87 -8.82 10.45
N ALA A 245 4.13 -10.07 10.04
CA ALA A 245 4.73 -11.09 10.89
C ALA A 245 6.16 -10.76 11.34
N SER A 246 6.87 -9.87 10.62
CA SER A 246 8.17 -9.38 11.06
C SER A 246 8.11 -8.71 12.44
N GLU A 247 6.96 -8.14 12.82
CA GLU A 247 6.78 -7.47 14.11
C GLU A 247 6.75 -8.42 15.31
N PHE A 248 6.43 -9.71 15.10
CA PHE A 248 6.40 -10.73 16.16
C PHE A 248 7.24 -11.96 15.85
N ALA A 249 8.11 -11.89 14.85
CA ALA A 249 9.06 -12.93 14.53
C ALA A 249 10.29 -12.84 15.43
N VAL A 250 10.85 -14.00 15.81
CA VAL A 250 12.08 -14.13 16.60
C VAL A 250 12.96 -15.19 15.98
N GLN A 251 14.22 -14.88 15.76
CA GLN A 251 15.21 -15.87 15.28
C GLN A 251 16.08 -16.35 16.44
N GLU A 252 16.12 -17.64 16.66
CA GLU A 252 16.93 -18.27 17.70
C GLU A 252 17.72 -19.44 17.09
N ASN A 253 19.04 -19.42 17.23
CA ASN A 253 19.94 -20.46 16.70
C ASN A 253 19.72 -20.74 15.20
N GLY A 254 19.44 -19.68 14.43
CA GLY A 254 19.16 -19.77 12.99
C GLY A 254 17.74 -20.20 12.62
N GLU A 255 16.91 -20.54 13.57
CA GLU A 255 15.53 -20.93 13.35
C GLU A 255 14.56 -19.78 13.64
N TRP A 256 13.50 -19.68 12.82
CA TRP A 256 12.46 -18.67 12.98
C TRP A 256 11.30 -19.16 13.83
N PHE A 257 10.85 -18.29 14.77
CA PHE A 257 9.67 -18.47 15.60
C PHE A 257 8.75 -17.26 15.48
N TYR A 258 7.48 -17.46 15.69
CA TYR A 258 6.44 -16.41 15.62
C TYR A 258 5.73 -16.37 16.97
N ASP A 259 5.97 -15.30 17.73
CA ASP A 259 5.51 -15.16 19.10
C ASP A 259 4.31 -14.22 19.18
N TYR A 260 3.13 -14.81 19.33
CA TYR A 260 1.87 -14.08 19.37
C TYR A 260 1.65 -13.30 20.67
N ARG A 261 2.51 -13.45 21.67
CA ARG A 261 2.36 -12.83 23.00
C ARG A 261 2.83 -11.39 23.04
N GLN A 262 3.77 -10.99 22.18
CA GLN A 262 4.30 -9.62 22.14
C GLN A 262 4.96 -9.29 20.81
N LEU A 263 5.01 -7.99 20.53
CA LEU A 263 5.72 -7.45 19.37
C LEU A 263 7.17 -7.12 19.71
N LYS A 264 8.01 -6.92 18.71
CA LYS A 264 9.44 -6.59 18.87
C LYS A 264 9.69 -5.31 19.67
N ASP A 265 8.75 -4.34 19.62
CA ASP A 265 8.81 -3.10 20.38
C ASP A 265 8.44 -3.30 21.87
N GLY A 266 8.13 -4.53 22.28
CA GLY A 266 7.71 -4.86 23.64
C GLY A 266 6.23 -4.74 23.91
N LYS A 267 5.45 -4.32 22.95
CA LYS A 267 3.99 -4.19 23.09
C LYS A 267 3.37 -5.58 23.33
N LYS A 268 2.67 -5.73 24.44
CA LYS A 268 2.01 -6.99 24.80
C LYS A 268 0.80 -7.21 23.90
N LYS A 269 0.62 -8.47 23.48
CA LYS A 269 -0.49 -8.90 22.63
C LYS A 269 -1.27 -10.03 23.31
N ASP A 270 -1.44 -11.16 22.66
CA ASP A 270 -2.28 -12.25 23.16
C ASP A 270 -1.65 -12.91 24.39
N PRO A 271 -2.24 -12.75 25.60
CA PRO A 271 -1.71 -13.38 26.82
C PRO A 271 -1.83 -14.91 26.79
N ASN A 272 -2.72 -15.45 25.96
CA ASN A 272 -2.91 -16.90 25.77
C ASN A 272 -2.22 -17.38 24.48
N GLY A 273 -1.52 -16.48 23.78
CA GLY A 273 -0.80 -16.78 22.57
C GLY A 273 0.41 -17.70 22.81
N LYS A 274 0.88 -18.28 21.73
CA LYS A 274 2.03 -19.19 21.73
C LYS A 274 3.15 -18.63 20.89
N LYS A 275 4.34 -19.13 21.16
CA LYS A 275 5.51 -18.97 20.31
C LYS A 275 5.54 -20.16 19.36
N LEU A 276 5.13 -19.91 18.11
CA LEU A 276 5.03 -20.94 17.09
C LEU A 276 6.35 -21.13 16.35
N THR A 277 6.68 -22.36 15.97
CA THR A 277 7.70 -22.62 14.96
C THR A 277 7.20 -22.12 13.59
N ALA A 278 8.11 -21.97 12.62
CA ALA A 278 7.70 -21.58 11.27
C ALA A 278 6.71 -22.60 10.65
N ALA A 279 6.92 -23.89 10.88
CA ALA A 279 6.00 -24.94 10.41
C ALA A 279 4.61 -24.81 11.05
N GLU A 280 4.55 -24.52 12.33
CA GLU A 280 3.29 -24.27 13.05
C GLU A 280 2.60 -22.98 12.57
N GLN A 281 3.37 -21.94 12.25
CA GLN A 281 2.85 -20.71 11.68
C GLN A 281 2.18 -20.96 10.32
N ILE A 282 2.83 -21.71 9.45
CA ILE A 282 2.28 -22.09 8.14
C ILE A 282 0.97 -22.88 8.33
N LYS A 283 0.95 -23.83 9.24
CA LYS A 283 -0.24 -24.63 9.55
C LYS A 283 -1.37 -23.77 10.09
N PHE A 284 -1.08 -22.82 10.95
CA PHE A 284 -2.07 -21.89 11.50
C PHE A 284 -2.70 -21.03 10.40
N LEU A 285 -1.88 -20.49 9.49
CA LEU A 285 -2.40 -19.73 8.35
C LEU A 285 -3.28 -20.59 7.44
N GLU A 286 -2.90 -21.83 7.20
CA GLU A 286 -3.72 -22.78 6.43
C GLU A 286 -5.06 -23.05 7.13
N GLU A 287 -5.07 -23.24 8.42
CA GLU A 287 -6.30 -23.43 9.21
C GLU A 287 -7.24 -22.22 9.10
N LEU A 288 -6.69 -21.00 9.16
CA LEU A 288 -7.48 -19.78 9.04
C LEU A 288 -8.15 -19.64 7.68
N ILE A 289 -7.42 -19.90 6.58
CA ILE A 289 -8.01 -19.80 5.23
C ILE A 289 -9.01 -20.91 4.95
N THR A 290 -8.92 -22.03 5.66
CA THR A 290 -9.88 -23.15 5.55
C THR A 290 -11.16 -22.82 6.29
N LYS A 291 -11.07 -22.17 7.45
CA LYS A 291 -12.22 -21.86 8.31
C LYS A 291 -12.97 -20.60 7.88
N TYR A 292 -12.26 -19.58 7.37
CA TYR A 292 -12.78 -18.26 7.01
C TYR A 292 -12.63 -17.98 5.52
N PRO A 293 -13.43 -17.07 4.95
CA PRO A 293 -13.34 -16.72 3.53
C PRO A 293 -12.16 -15.79 3.23
N ILE A 294 -10.96 -16.19 3.60
CA ILE A 294 -9.72 -15.45 3.40
C ILE A 294 -9.10 -15.90 2.08
N ASP A 295 -8.85 -14.94 1.18
CA ASP A 295 -8.22 -15.24 -0.11
C ASP A 295 -6.90 -14.48 -0.33
N SER A 296 -6.45 -13.71 0.65
CA SER A 296 -5.19 -12.98 0.57
C SER A 296 -4.56 -12.81 1.95
N ILE A 297 -3.27 -13.12 2.05
CA ILE A 297 -2.45 -12.92 3.26
C ILE A 297 -1.21 -12.14 2.86
N GLU A 298 -1.00 -10.99 3.50
CA GLU A 298 0.19 -10.16 3.37
C GLU A 298 1.14 -10.44 4.53
N ASP A 299 2.42 -10.59 4.22
CA ASP A 299 3.50 -10.75 5.19
C ASP A 299 3.20 -11.74 6.32
N GLY A 300 2.78 -12.96 5.92
CA GLY A 300 2.48 -14.04 6.85
C GLY A 300 3.71 -14.63 7.57
N LEU A 301 4.92 -14.28 7.12
CA LEU A 301 6.22 -14.65 7.68
C LEU A 301 7.15 -13.44 7.68
N ASP A 302 8.28 -13.55 8.42
CA ASP A 302 9.30 -12.48 8.49
C ASP A 302 9.90 -12.18 7.11
N GLU A 303 10.28 -10.92 6.90
CA GLU A 303 10.90 -10.45 5.66
C GLU A 303 12.25 -11.10 5.34
N ASN A 304 12.87 -11.74 6.31
CA ASN A 304 14.13 -12.45 6.14
C ASN A 304 13.98 -13.99 6.15
N ASP A 305 12.78 -14.50 6.36
CA ASP A 305 12.51 -15.95 6.45
C ASP A 305 12.17 -16.55 5.07
N TRP A 306 13.05 -16.37 4.11
CA TRP A 306 12.84 -16.73 2.71
C TRP A 306 12.55 -18.22 2.50
N ASP A 307 13.26 -19.10 3.20
CA ASP A 307 13.08 -20.54 3.03
C ASP A 307 11.67 -21.00 3.45
N ASN A 308 11.17 -20.44 4.55
CA ASN A 308 9.80 -20.73 4.98
C ASN A 308 8.74 -20.06 4.12
N TRP A 309 9.04 -18.89 3.52
CA TRP A 309 8.16 -18.30 2.52
C TRP A 309 7.93 -19.23 1.32
N VAL A 310 8.98 -19.93 0.87
CA VAL A 310 8.86 -20.95 -0.18
C VAL A 310 7.95 -22.08 0.27
N LYS A 311 8.11 -22.55 1.51
CA LYS A 311 7.26 -23.61 2.09
C LYS A 311 5.79 -23.16 2.23
N LEU A 312 5.57 -21.93 2.67
CA LEU A 312 4.22 -21.35 2.76
C LEU A 312 3.56 -21.31 1.39
N THR A 313 4.29 -20.85 0.39
CA THR A 313 3.78 -20.75 -0.98
C THR A 313 3.43 -22.12 -1.55
N ALA A 314 4.28 -23.12 -1.31
CA ALA A 314 3.99 -24.50 -1.72
C ALA A 314 2.75 -25.08 -1.01
N ALA A 315 2.54 -24.72 0.26
CA ALA A 315 1.44 -25.23 1.06
C ALA A 315 0.08 -24.64 0.66
N ILE A 316 -0.02 -23.32 0.48
CA ILE A 316 -1.31 -22.65 0.30
C ILE A 316 -1.38 -21.66 -0.88
N GLY A 317 -0.29 -21.48 -1.62
CA GLY A 317 -0.24 -20.50 -2.72
C GLY A 317 -1.22 -20.75 -3.86
N ASP A 318 -1.70 -21.96 -4.02
CA ASP A 318 -2.73 -22.32 -5.01
C ASP A 318 -4.16 -21.96 -4.57
N ARG A 319 -4.35 -21.70 -3.26
CA ARG A 319 -5.65 -21.38 -2.65
C ARG A 319 -5.74 -19.96 -2.11
N CYS A 320 -4.62 -19.28 -1.97
CA CYS A 320 -4.56 -17.98 -1.33
C CYS A 320 -3.50 -17.10 -1.98
N GLN A 321 -3.84 -15.84 -2.20
CA GLN A 321 -2.86 -14.84 -2.61
C GLN A 321 -1.91 -14.57 -1.45
N LEU A 322 -0.61 -14.71 -1.68
CA LEU A 322 0.44 -14.46 -0.70
C LEU A 322 1.23 -13.25 -1.12
N VAL A 323 1.00 -12.14 -0.42
CA VAL A 323 1.54 -10.83 -0.78
C VAL A 323 2.81 -10.53 0.01
N GLY A 324 3.88 -10.20 -0.69
CA GLY A 324 5.10 -9.68 -0.06
C GLY A 324 5.06 -8.15 -0.02
N ASP A 325 5.03 -7.57 1.17
CA ASP A 325 5.22 -6.14 1.42
C ASP A 325 6.67 -5.89 1.86
N ASP A 326 6.99 -6.11 3.11
CA ASP A 326 8.36 -5.95 3.62
C ASP A 326 9.34 -6.93 2.96
N LEU A 327 8.84 -8.07 2.50
CA LEU A 327 9.64 -9.06 1.77
C LEU A 327 10.26 -8.48 0.49
N PHE A 328 9.51 -7.67 -0.26
CA PHE A 328 9.91 -7.18 -1.58
C PHE A 328 10.20 -5.68 -1.64
N VAL A 329 9.62 -4.89 -0.78
CA VAL A 329 9.76 -3.42 -0.68
C VAL A 329 9.70 -2.70 -2.02
N THR A 330 8.82 -3.16 -2.93
CA THR A 330 8.63 -2.62 -4.29
C THR A 330 9.95 -2.60 -5.10
N ASN A 331 10.87 -3.49 -4.78
CA ASN A 331 12.21 -3.53 -5.37
C ASN A 331 12.39 -4.76 -6.26
N VAL A 332 12.72 -4.54 -7.53
CA VAL A 332 12.92 -5.62 -8.52
C VAL A 332 13.97 -6.64 -8.08
N LYS A 333 14.99 -6.23 -7.33
CA LYS A 333 16.03 -7.13 -6.82
C LYS A 333 15.45 -8.20 -5.89
N PHE A 334 14.62 -7.80 -4.94
CA PHE A 334 13.99 -8.71 -3.99
C PHE A 334 12.87 -9.50 -4.66
N LEU A 335 12.10 -8.87 -5.55
CA LEU A 335 11.06 -9.56 -6.32
C LEU A 335 11.67 -10.66 -7.20
N GLU A 336 12.76 -10.38 -7.90
CA GLU A 336 13.47 -11.38 -8.71
C GLU A 336 13.93 -12.57 -7.87
N LYS A 337 14.46 -12.31 -6.67
CA LYS A 337 14.84 -13.37 -5.73
C LYS A 337 13.63 -14.24 -5.37
N GLY A 338 12.50 -13.62 -5.04
CA GLY A 338 11.27 -14.35 -4.72
C GLY A 338 10.74 -15.19 -5.87
N ILE A 339 10.76 -14.64 -7.07
CA ILE A 339 10.34 -15.34 -8.30
C ILE A 339 11.21 -16.59 -8.53
N LYS A 340 12.52 -16.44 -8.44
CA LYS A 340 13.47 -17.55 -8.63
C LYS A 340 13.35 -18.63 -7.57
N MET A 341 13.05 -18.25 -6.34
CA MET A 341 12.90 -19.21 -5.23
C MET A 341 11.51 -19.84 -5.17
N GLY A 342 10.51 -19.21 -5.77
CA GLY A 342 9.11 -19.61 -5.59
C GLY A 342 8.50 -19.11 -4.27
N ALA A 343 8.94 -17.95 -3.79
CA ALA A 343 8.42 -17.30 -2.59
C ALA A 343 7.34 -16.28 -2.92
N ALA A 344 6.18 -16.36 -2.28
CA ALA A 344 4.99 -15.56 -2.51
C ALA A 344 4.40 -15.74 -3.93
N ASN A 345 3.33 -15.03 -4.24
CA ASN A 345 2.71 -15.01 -5.57
C ASN A 345 2.11 -13.63 -5.91
N SER A 346 2.36 -12.65 -5.04
CA SER A 346 1.90 -11.27 -5.21
C SER A 346 2.88 -10.31 -4.54
N ILE A 347 2.89 -9.07 -5.01
CA ILE A 347 3.70 -7.99 -4.42
C ILE A 347 2.83 -6.80 -4.09
N LEU A 348 3.02 -6.23 -2.90
CA LEU A 348 2.45 -4.94 -2.54
C LEU A 348 3.30 -3.84 -3.16
N ILE A 349 2.67 -2.86 -3.80
CA ILE A 349 3.33 -1.77 -4.50
C ILE A 349 3.13 -0.48 -3.73
N LYS A 350 4.19 0.03 -3.13
CA LYS A 350 4.23 1.31 -2.42
C LYS A 350 5.25 2.21 -3.08
N VAL A 351 4.80 3.28 -3.71
CA VAL A 351 5.66 4.16 -4.52
C VAL A 351 6.85 4.73 -3.73
N ASN A 352 6.67 5.00 -2.45
CA ASN A 352 7.73 5.59 -1.62
C ASN A 352 8.72 4.57 -1.04
N GLN A 353 8.44 3.27 -1.11
CA GLN A 353 9.42 2.24 -0.71
C GLN A 353 10.61 2.20 -1.66
N ILE A 354 10.38 2.52 -2.92
CA ILE A 354 11.43 2.57 -3.95
C ILE A 354 11.76 3.99 -4.37
N GLY A 355 10.78 4.88 -4.49
CA GLY A 355 10.98 6.31 -4.59
C GLY A 355 11.03 6.90 -6.00
N SER A 356 10.59 6.18 -7.03
CA SER A 356 10.36 6.75 -8.36
C SER A 356 9.25 6.02 -9.10
N LEU A 357 8.59 6.68 -10.02
CA LEU A 357 7.57 6.07 -10.87
C LEU A 357 8.19 4.99 -11.77
N THR A 358 9.34 5.26 -12.36
CA THR A 358 10.06 4.31 -13.24
C THR A 358 10.32 2.99 -12.53
N GLU A 359 10.90 3.02 -11.35
CA GLU A 359 11.22 1.81 -10.59
C GLU A 359 9.95 1.10 -10.09
N THR A 360 8.91 1.86 -9.74
CA THR A 360 7.59 1.31 -9.39
C THR A 360 6.99 0.53 -10.56
N LEU A 361 6.99 1.12 -11.76
CA LEU A 361 6.47 0.47 -12.96
C LEU A 361 7.31 -0.75 -13.35
N ASP A 362 8.63 -0.70 -13.17
CA ASP A 362 9.50 -1.86 -13.42
C ASP A 362 9.15 -3.04 -12.49
N ALA A 363 8.86 -2.77 -11.23
CA ALA A 363 8.44 -3.82 -10.28
C ALA A 363 7.08 -4.43 -10.67
N ILE A 364 6.12 -3.61 -11.05
CA ILE A 364 4.80 -4.07 -11.50
C ILE A 364 4.93 -4.93 -12.76
N GLU A 365 5.70 -4.48 -13.73
CA GLU A 365 5.90 -5.21 -14.98
C GLU A 365 6.58 -6.55 -14.74
N MET A 366 7.63 -6.59 -13.93
CA MET A 366 8.31 -7.83 -13.58
C MET A 366 7.34 -8.82 -12.92
N ALA A 367 6.53 -8.36 -11.98
CA ALA A 367 5.53 -9.19 -11.31
C ALA A 367 4.56 -9.81 -12.33
N HIS A 368 3.95 -8.98 -13.17
CA HIS A 368 2.96 -9.44 -14.15
C HIS A 368 3.55 -10.41 -15.18
N ARG A 369 4.77 -10.17 -15.64
CA ARG A 369 5.46 -11.05 -16.60
C ARG A 369 5.77 -12.43 -16.03
N HIS A 370 5.84 -12.56 -14.72
CA HIS A 370 6.17 -13.82 -14.04
C HIS A 370 4.97 -14.44 -13.31
N GLY A 371 3.77 -13.97 -13.62
CA GLY A 371 2.52 -14.55 -13.08
C GLY A 371 2.22 -14.14 -11.64
N TYR A 372 2.93 -13.16 -11.07
CA TYR A 372 2.58 -12.56 -9.78
C TYR A 372 1.49 -11.51 -9.98
N THR A 373 0.59 -11.41 -9.02
CA THR A 373 -0.36 -10.31 -8.95
C THR A 373 0.29 -9.10 -8.25
N THR A 374 -0.32 -7.94 -8.40
CA THR A 374 0.11 -6.71 -7.72
C THR A 374 -1.04 -6.11 -6.96
N VAL A 375 -0.73 -5.49 -5.82
CA VAL A 375 -1.68 -4.72 -5.02
C VAL A 375 -1.09 -3.31 -4.85
N THR A 376 -1.69 -2.34 -5.51
CA THR A 376 -1.27 -0.93 -5.35
C THR A 376 -1.71 -0.44 -3.99
N SER A 377 -0.80 0.17 -3.22
CA SER A 377 -1.04 0.44 -1.80
C SER A 377 -0.72 1.88 -1.41
N HIS A 378 -1.49 2.37 -0.45
CA HIS A 378 -1.23 3.58 0.32
C HIS A 378 -0.13 3.35 1.37
N ARG A 379 0.13 4.38 2.18
CA ARG A 379 0.89 4.29 3.44
C ARG A 379 0.03 4.81 4.60
N SER A 380 0.50 4.61 5.84
CA SER A 380 -0.22 5.08 7.04
C SER A 380 -0.39 6.60 7.06
N GLY A 381 0.64 7.34 6.70
CA GLY A 381 0.57 8.78 6.47
C GLY A 381 0.28 9.08 5.02
N GLU A 382 -0.87 9.64 4.76
CA GLU A 382 -1.33 10.00 3.42
C GLU A 382 -1.68 11.48 3.33
N THR A 383 -1.89 11.93 2.10
CA THR A 383 -2.38 13.24 1.76
C THR A 383 -3.65 13.08 0.92
N GLU A 384 -4.19 14.18 0.41
CA GLU A 384 -5.29 14.17 -0.55
C GLU A 384 -4.88 13.78 -1.98
N ASP A 385 -3.58 13.50 -2.21
CA ASP A 385 -3.04 13.02 -3.49
C ASP A 385 -3.70 11.68 -3.87
N THR A 386 -4.11 11.56 -5.14
CA THR A 386 -4.83 10.39 -5.66
C THR A 386 -4.03 9.59 -6.68
N THR A 387 -2.74 9.86 -6.81
CA THR A 387 -1.88 9.26 -7.85
C THR A 387 -1.93 7.73 -7.85
N ILE A 388 -1.96 7.09 -6.67
CA ILE A 388 -1.99 5.62 -6.59
C ILE A 388 -3.26 5.02 -7.20
N ALA A 389 -4.38 5.72 -7.18
CA ALA A 389 -5.61 5.27 -7.85
C ALA A 389 -5.40 5.20 -9.36
N ASP A 390 -4.78 6.23 -9.93
CA ASP A 390 -4.43 6.26 -11.35
C ASP A 390 -3.40 5.19 -11.71
N ILE A 391 -2.38 4.97 -10.87
CA ILE A 391 -1.37 3.93 -11.09
C ILE A 391 -2.02 2.54 -11.10
N ALA A 392 -2.95 2.26 -10.18
CA ALA A 392 -3.64 0.98 -10.12
C ALA A 392 -4.39 0.67 -11.42
N VAL A 393 -5.10 1.66 -11.97
CA VAL A 393 -5.83 1.51 -13.24
C VAL A 393 -4.87 1.48 -14.42
N ALA A 394 -3.86 2.37 -14.43
CA ALA A 394 -2.86 2.45 -15.50
C ALA A 394 -2.18 1.11 -15.79
N THR A 395 -1.91 0.35 -14.74
CA THR A 395 -1.16 -0.91 -14.82
C THR A 395 -2.06 -2.14 -14.87
N ASN A 396 -3.38 -1.94 -14.88
CA ASN A 396 -4.34 -3.05 -14.75
C ASN A 396 -4.01 -3.96 -13.56
N SER A 397 -3.63 -3.37 -12.41
CA SER A 397 -3.21 -4.15 -11.25
C SER A 397 -4.32 -5.03 -10.70
N GLY A 398 -5.56 -4.61 -10.87
CA GLY A 398 -6.73 -5.36 -10.45
C GLY A 398 -7.01 -5.33 -8.95
N GLN A 399 -6.15 -4.72 -8.14
CA GLN A 399 -6.31 -4.62 -6.69
C GLN A 399 -5.71 -3.31 -6.16
N ILE A 400 -6.34 -2.76 -5.12
CA ILE A 400 -5.83 -1.58 -4.40
C ILE A 400 -6.05 -1.74 -2.89
N LYS A 401 -5.03 -1.42 -2.11
CA LYS A 401 -5.08 -1.37 -0.65
C LYS A 401 -4.91 0.08 -0.23
N THR A 402 -6.01 0.78 0.07
CA THR A 402 -5.96 2.23 0.32
C THR A 402 -6.83 2.67 1.51
N GLY A 403 -6.92 1.80 2.52
CA GLY A 403 -7.57 2.08 3.78
C GLY A 403 -9.04 1.71 3.81
N SER A 404 -9.72 2.14 4.87
CA SER A 404 -11.12 1.83 5.15
C SER A 404 -12.06 2.88 4.54
N MET A 405 -13.32 2.86 4.98
CA MET A 405 -14.39 3.74 4.49
C MET A 405 -14.58 4.97 5.38
N SER A 406 -13.49 5.52 5.89
CA SER A 406 -13.49 6.79 6.62
C SER A 406 -12.16 7.51 6.41
N ARG A 407 -12.09 8.79 6.74
CA ARG A 407 -10.99 9.74 6.54
C ARG A 407 -10.85 10.17 5.07
N THR A 408 -10.80 11.49 4.88
CA THR A 408 -10.78 12.11 3.54
C THR A 408 -9.55 11.71 2.71
N ASP A 409 -8.41 11.50 3.36
CA ASP A 409 -7.18 11.03 2.71
C ASP A 409 -7.33 9.65 2.06
N ARG A 410 -8.24 8.81 2.58
CA ARG A 410 -8.59 7.51 1.99
C ARG A 410 -9.72 7.66 0.97
N MET A 411 -10.77 8.40 1.33
CA MET A 411 -11.91 8.64 0.42
C MET A 411 -11.48 9.31 -0.88
N ALA A 412 -10.47 10.15 -0.86
CA ALA A 412 -9.94 10.79 -2.05
C ALA A 412 -9.56 9.77 -3.14
N LYS A 413 -8.91 8.66 -2.76
CA LYS A 413 -8.53 7.58 -3.68
C LYS A 413 -9.76 6.85 -4.22
N TYR A 414 -10.70 6.50 -3.35
CA TYR A 414 -11.94 5.83 -3.78
C TYR A 414 -12.79 6.72 -4.70
N ASN A 415 -12.90 7.99 -4.38
CA ASN A 415 -13.63 8.94 -5.23
C ASN A 415 -12.95 9.11 -6.59
N GLN A 416 -11.62 9.07 -6.63
CA GLN A 416 -10.89 9.10 -7.91
C GLN A 416 -11.18 7.86 -8.75
N LEU A 417 -11.26 6.68 -8.14
CA LEU A 417 -11.62 5.44 -8.85
C LEU A 417 -13.03 5.51 -9.44
N ILE A 418 -13.97 6.11 -8.73
CA ILE A 418 -15.34 6.34 -9.24
C ILE A 418 -15.30 7.22 -10.49
N ARG A 419 -14.52 8.32 -10.47
CA ARG A 419 -14.37 9.20 -11.63
C ARG A 419 -13.73 8.48 -12.82
N ILE A 420 -12.71 7.67 -12.57
CA ILE A 420 -12.04 6.89 -13.63
C ILE A 420 -13.00 5.88 -14.24
N GLU A 421 -13.78 5.16 -13.42
CA GLU A 421 -14.79 4.23 -13.93
C GLU A 421 -15.82 4.94 -14.83
N GLU A 422 -16.27 6.10 -14.41
CA GLU A 422 -17.21 6.92 -15.22
C GLU A 422 -16.57 7.34 -16.55
N GLN A 423 -15.29 7.74 -16.55
CA GLN A 423 -14.56 8.09 -17.77
C GLN A 423 -14.42 6.90 -18.73
N LEU A 424 -14.18 5.70 -18.20
CA LEU A 424 -14.05 4.48 -19.00
C LEU A 424 -15.39 3.97 -19.53
N GLY A 425 -16.49 4.26 -18.84
CA GLY A 425 -17.83 3.86 -19.23
C GLY A 425 -17.95 2.35 -19.44
N ASN A 426 -18.51 1.94 -20.57
CA ASN A 426 -18.73 0.53 -20.89
C ASN A 426 -17.45 -0.28 -21.12
N SER A 427 -16.29 0.36 -21.28
CA SER A 427 -15.02 -0.33 -21.41
C SER A 427 -14.39 -0.70 -20.07
N ALA A 428 -14.93 -0.20 -18.95
CA ALA A 428 -14.44 -0.54 -17.62
C ALA A 428 -14.70 -2.00 -17.27
N ALA A 429 -13.70 -2.67 -16.70
CA ALA A 429 -13.83 -3.99 -16.10
C ALA A 429 -13.49 -3.89 -14.61
N TYR A 430 -14.20 -4.64 -13.78
CA TYR A 430 -13.95 -4.68 -12.34
C TYR A 430 -13.14 -5.91 -11.97
N GLY A 431 -11.90 -5.71 -11.54
CA GLY A 431 -10.99 -6.77 -11.15
C GLY A 431 -10.57 -7.69 -12.29
N TYR A 432 -9.62 -8.57 -12.05
CA TYR A 432 -9.28 -9.63 -12.99
C TYR A 432 -10.24 -10.80 -12.90
N THR A 433 -10.58 -11.38 -14.05
CA THR A 433 -11.46 -12.55 -14.13
C THR A 433 -10.92 -13.74 -13.32
N LYS A 434 -9.60 -13.86 -13.19
CA LYS A 434 -8.95 -14.95 -12.43
C LYS A 434 -9.00 -14.74 -10.91
N LEU A 435 -9.36 -13.56 -10.46
CA LEU A 435 -9.44 -13.22 -9.02
C LEU A 435 -10.88 -13.13 -8.51
N LYS A 436 -11.83 -13.51 -9.35
CA LYS A 436 -13.26 -13.54 -8.97
C LYS A 436 -13.66 -14.90 -8.46
#